data_604fff0715ac3c5224c3fbbabff309ba
#
_entry.id   604fff0715ac3c5224c3fbbabff309ba
#
_cell.length_a   1.000
_cell.length_b   1.000
_cell.length_c   1.000
_cell.angle_alpha   90.00
_cell.angle_beta   90.00
_cell.angle_gamma   90.00
#
_symmetry.space_group_name_H-M   'P 1'
#
loop_
_entity.id
_entity.type
_entity.pdbx_description
1 polymer ?
#
loop_
_entity_poly.entity_id
_entity_poly.type
_entity_poly.pdbx_seq_one_letter_code
_entity_poly.pdbx_strand_id
1 'polypeptide(L)'
;MLNISKNRIADRLNTEKYKSFAHLGNPFIGPKIKRAFFITAFVSLGALFLPWTQNIQAKGTVTMRQPEQRPSEIQAAIAGQIAQWYAVEGDVVQEGDTIARLREIKNEYLDPSLIQRTKEQLLAKEAGVASYVSKVSALTELIATLRTNQEIKAQSLAFKVQAAKAAAQADSANFAAESQNLKVAQDQAERFESLLAQGLKSRTDVEQYRIKLAQGAAKTQEAEQKWEVSKTKLLDAQLELSNNSNTFLEKIAKAQSDLATAQGALAASQGELAKLQNTLSNYEVRSGYYYILAPQTGMLAKVKKQGIGETVKEGTPLATIVPSAYELAVELYISPMDMPLIHVGSAVQFQFDGWPAIVFRGWPNTSYGTFSGTVVAIDRITNENGKYRILVAPSEMWPENLRAGTGARGIALLNTVPVWYEIWRQFNAFPPDYYEPIKAKEKLDKPKIKLK
;
A
#
# COMPACT_ATOMS: atom_id res chain seq x y z
N MET A 1 -60.61 -52.05 50.01
CA MET A 1 -62.00 -52.02 50.61
C MET A 1 -62.03 -52.96 51.82
N LEU A 2 -62.24 -52.38 53.00
CA LEU A 2 -62.37 -53.12 54.18
C LEU A 2 -63.71 -53.91 54.16
N ASN A 3 -63.64 -55.24 54.26
CA ASN A 3 -64.78 -56.14 54.23
C ASN A 3 -65.39 -56.12 55.66
N ILE A 4 -66.36 -55.26 55.90
CA ILE A 4 -66.92 -55.00 57.18
C ILE A 4 -68.16 -55.87 57.56
N SER A 5 -68.64 -56.66 56.61
CA SER A 5 -69.78 -57.57 56.82
C SER A 5 -69.52 -59.00 56.36
N LYS A 6 -69.97 -59.99 57.12
CA LYS A 6 -69.86 -61.45 56.78
C LYS A 6 -70.71 -61.88 55.58
N ASN A 7 -71.59 -61.01 55.10
CA ASN A 7 -72.43 -61.31 53.95
C ASN A 7 -71.95 -60.61 52.72
N ARG A 8 -71.37 -61.31 51.76
CA ARG A 8 -71.03 -60.78 50.45
C ARG A 8 -72.27 -60.37 49.68
N ILE A 9 -72.49 -59.13 49.42
CA ILE A 9 -73.60 -58.60 48.59
C ILE A 9 -73.60 -59.27 47.18
N ALA A 10 -72.50 -59.73 46.74
CA ALA A 10 -72.37 -60.45 45.44
C ALA A 10 -73.13 -61.80 45.39
N ASP A 11 -73.36 -62.49 46.57
CA ASP A 11 -74.07 -63.76 46.63
C ASP A 11 -75.59 -63.65 46.64
N ARG A 12 -76.11 -62.41 46.78
CA ARG A 12 -77.57 -62.11 46.82
C ARG A 12 -78.07 -61.30 45.62
N LEU A 13 -77.15 -60.83 44.74
CA LEU A 13 -77.53 -60.11 43.57
C LEU A 13 -77.39 -61.02 42.30
N ASN A 14 -78.55 -61.23 41.70
CA ASN A 14 -78.50 -61.97 40.42
C ASN A 14 -77.92 -61.05 39.39
N THR A 15 -76.57 -61.19 39.16
CA THR A 15 -75.79 -60.34 38.29
C THR A 15 -76.19 -60.47 36.83
N GLU A 16 -76.93 -61.52 36.42
CA GLU A 16 -77.44 -61.69 35.04
C GLU A 16 -78.54 -60.69 34.70
N LYS A 17 -79.17 -60.10 35.71
CA LYS A 17 -80.31 -59.18 35.50
C LYS A 17 -79.94 -57.74 35.18
N TYR A 18 -78.63 -57.41 35.34
CA TYR A 18 -78.15 -56.07 35.10
C TYR A 18 -77.04 -56.04 34.04
N LYS A 19 -77.37 -55.55 32.86
CA LYS A 19 -76.43 -55.46 31.74
C LYS A 19 -75.14 -54.75 32.06
N SER A 20 -75.14 -53.85 32.98
CA SER A 20 -73.91 -53.11 33.49
C SER A 20 -72.91 -54.01 34.22
N PHE A 21 -73.36 -55.07 34.91
CA PHE A 21 -72.45 -56.03 35.57
C PHE A 21 -71.92 -57.08 34.58
N ALA A 22 -72.69 -57.41 33.55
CA ALA A 22 -72.24 -58.31 32.47
C ALA A 22 -71.03 -57.75 31.69
N HIS A 23 -70.92 -56.42 31.62
CA HIS A 23 -69.75 -55.79 30.98
C HIS A 23 -68.53 -55.71 31.89
N LEU A 24 -68.68 -55.78 33.21
CA LEU A 24 -67.56 -55.73 34.20
C LEU A 24 -66.88 -57.10 34.36
N GLY A 25 -67.52 -58.14 33.99
CA GLY A 25 -67.08 -59.54 34.18
C GLY A 25 -66.67 -60.26 32.90
N ASN A 26 -66.47 -59.60 31.76
CA ASN A 26 -66.19 -60.27 30.50
C ASN A 26 -64.73 -60.76 30.45
N PRO A 27 -64.42 -62.02 30.83
CA PRO A 27 -63.08 -62.56 30.93
C PRO A 27 -62.37 -62.68 29.60
N PHE A 28 -63.11 -62.48 28.45
CA PHE A 28 -62.56 -62.55 27.12
C PHE A 28 -61.87 -61.29 26.62
N ILE A 29 -62.06 -60.15 27.29
CA ILE A 29 -61.42 -58.87 26.92
C ILE A 29 -59.97 -58.81 27.44
N GLY A 30 -59.71 -59.28 28.66
CA GLY A 30 -58.42 -59.23 29.31
C GLY A 30 -57.30 -59.97 28.53
N PRO A 31 -57.51 -61.21 28.07
CA PRO A 31 -56.47 -61.91 27.31
C PRO A 31 -56.28 -61.34 25.87
N LYS A 32 -57.34 -60.80 25.27
CA LYS A 32 -57.21 -60.13 23.97
C LYS A 32 -56.40 -58.82 24.03
N ILE A 33 -56.66 -58.02 25.06
CA ILE A 33 -55.93 -56.81 25.32
C ILE A 33 -54.48 -57.14 25.66
N LYS A 34 -54.20 -58.11 26.50
CA LYS A 34 -52.80 -58.58 26.79
C LYS A 34 -52.10 -59.04 25.53
N ARG A 35 -52.77 -59.83 24.68
CA ARG A 35 -52.18 -60.32 23.41
C ARG A 35 -51.92 -59.16 22.46
N ALA A 36 -52.86 -58.21 22.31
CA ALA A 36 -52.70 -57.01 21.52
C ALA A 36 -51.51 -56.18 22.05
N PHE A 37 -51.38 -55.99 23.38
CA PHE A 37 -50.29 -55.29 23.99
C PHE A 37 -48.93 -55.94 23.68
N PHE A 38 -48.81 -57.29 23.85
CA PHE A 38 -47.57 -57.99 23.55
C PHE A 38 -47.22 -57.94 22.08
N ILE A 39 -48.20 -58.05 21.16
CA ILE A 39 -47.96 -57.90 19.73
C ILE A 39 -47.51 -56.50 19.40
N THR A 40 -48.14 -55.44 19.92
CA THR A 40 -47.73 -54.07 19.75
C THR A 40 -46.35 -53.82 20.31
N ALA A 41 -46.07 -54.31 21.53
CA ALA A 41 -44.72 -54.20 22.15
C ALA A 41 -43.65 -54.90 21.33
N PHE A 42 -43.92 -56.09 20.78
CA PHE A 42 -43.00 -56.83 19.93
C PHE A 42 -42.76 -56.12 18.61
N VAL A 43 -43.81 -55.56 17.96
CA VAL A 43 -43.68 -54.78 16.75
C VAL A 43 -42.91 -53.49 17.01
N SER A 44 -43.19 -52.80 18.13
CA SER A 44 -42.42 -51.58 18.53
C SER A 44 -40.98 -51.94 18.82
N LEU A 45 -40.69 -53.05 19.48
CA LEU A 45 -39.31 -53.47 19.74
C LEU A 45 -38.59 -53.81 18.41
N GLY A 46 -39.27 -54.49 17.47
CA GLY A 46 -38.75 -54.73 16.11
C GLY A 46 -38.49 -53.42 15.34
N ALA A 47 -39.39 -52.45 15.47
CA ALA A 47 -39.23 -51.14 14.85
C ALA A 47 -38.00 -50.37 15.33
N LEU A 48 -37.51 -50.60 16.58
CA LEU A 48 -36.32 -50.01 17.08
C LEU A 48 -35.03 -50.43 16.33
N PHE A 49 -35.06 -51.58 15.67
CA PHE A 49 -33.93 -52.10 14.88
C PHE A 49 -34.00 -51.73 13.40
N LEU A 50 -35.02 -51.03 12.95
CA LEU A 50 -35.08 -50.53 11.58
C LEU A 50 -33.93 -49.53 11.30
N PRO A 51 -33.39 -49.57 10.07
CA PRO A 51 -32.34 -48.64 9.68
C PRO A 51 -32.91 -47.23 9.61
N TRP A 52 -32.27 -46.30 10.31
CA TRP A 52 -32.59 -44.89 10.32
C TRP A 52 -31.39 -44.11 9.85
N THR A 53 -31.52 -43.35 8.79
CA THR A 53 -30.47 -42.43 8.36
C THR A 53 -30.48 -41.20 9.23
N GLN A 54 -29.43 -41.01 9.96
CA GLN A 54 -29.25 -39.80 10.76
C GLN A 54 -29.26 -38.58 9.84
N ASN A 55 -29.90 -37.51 10.27
CA ASN A 55 -29.98 -36.29 9.50
C ASN A 55 -29.86 -35.08 10.40
N ILE A 56 -29.16 -34.06 9.88
CA ILE A 56 -29.05 -32.74 10.51
C ILE A 56 -29.83 -31.76 9.66
N GLN A 57 -30.75 -31.03 10.30
CA GLN A 57 -31.53 -30.01 9.63
C GLN A 57 -30.90 -28.66 9.84
N ALA A 58 -30.69 -27.94 8.75
CA ALA A 58 -30.20 -26.58 8.77
C ALA A 58 -31.07 -25.69 7.88
N LYS A 59 -31.21 -24.44 8.29
CA LYS A 59 -31.84 -23.41 7.49
C LYS A 59 -30.78 -22.49 6.93
N GLY A 60 -31.03 -21.96 5.76
CA GLY A 60 -30.12 -21.03 5.12
C GLY A 60 -30.74 -20.39 3.89
N THR A 61 -29.91 -19.85 3.07
CA THR A 61 -30.30 -19.14 1.85
C THR A 61 -29.41 -19.52 0.67
N VAL A 62 -30.00 -19.46 -0.51
CA VAL A 62 -29.25 -19.61 -1.75
C VAL A 62 -28.35 -18.38 -1.93
N THR A 63 -27.09 -18.60 -2.18
CA THR A 63 -26.08 -17.56 -2.42
C THR A 63 -25.26 -17.88 -3.66
N MET A 64 -24.33 -17.04 -4.01
CA MET A 64 -23.37 -17.29 -5.08
C MET A 64 -22.10 -17.90 -4.51
N ARG A 65 -21.58 -18.92 -5.19
CA ARG A 65 -20.44 -19.71 -4.74
C ARG A 65 -19.16 -18.87 -4.64
N GLN A 66 -18.89 -18.08 -5.68
CA GLN A 66 -17.70 -17.25 -5.76
C GLN A 66 -18.00 -15.82 -5.28
N PRO A 67 -17.13 -15.22 -4.45
CA PRO A 67 -17.32 -13.84 -4.00
C PRO A 67 -17.42 -12.83 -5.14
N GLU A 68 -16.67 -13.05 -6.24
CA GLU A 68 -16.65 -12.20 -7.44
C GLU A 68 -17.98 -12.20 -8.19
N GLN A 69 -18.76 -13.27 -8.07
CA GLN A 69 -20.08 -13.42 -8.67
C GLN A 69 -21.20 -12.78 -7.84
N ARG A 70 -20.89 -12.22 -6.68
CA ARG A 70 -21.90 -11.57 -5.84
C ARG A 70 -22.32 -10.23 -6.43
N PRO A 71 -23.59 -9.84 -6.24
CA PRO A 71 -24.03 -8.50 -6.60
C PRO A 71 -23.14 -7.45 -5.95
N SER A 72 -22.60 -6.54 -6.74
CA SER A 72 -21.74 -5.45 -6.27
C SER A 72 -22.48 -4.12 -6.38
N GLU A 73 -22.34 -3.29 -5.33
CA GLU A 73 -22.84 -1.92 -5.37
C GLU A 73 -21.84 -1.01 -6.10
N ILE A 74 -22.32 -0.33 -7.10
CA ILE A 74 -21.58 0.69 -7.84
C ILE A 74 -21.72 2.00 -7.07
N GLN A 75 -20.59 2.55 -6.62
CA GLN A 75 -20.55 3.76 -5.83
C GLN A 75 -19.87 4.89 -6.59
N ALA A 76 -20.26 6.13 -6.31
CA ALA A 76 -19.57 7.30 -6.82
C ALA A 76 -18.17 7.40 -6.19
N ALA A 77 -17.12 7.32 -7.00
CA ALA A 77 -15.73 7.44 -6.54
C ALA A 77 -15.36 8.88 -6.12
N ILE A 78 -16.11 9.86 -6.62
CA ILE A 78 -15.94 11.29 -6.32
C ILE A 78 -17.29 11.95 -6.08
N ALA A 79 -17.29 13.05 -5.33
CA ALA A 79 -18.46 13.90 -5.24
C ALA A 79 -18.66 14.67 -6.57
N GLY A 80 -19.90 14.71 -7.04
CA GLY A 80 -20.24 15.37 -8.30
C GLY A 80 -21.74 15.51 -8.49
N GLN A 81 -22.16 16.07 -9.60
CA GLN A 81 -23.54 16.15 -10.04
C GLN A 81 -23.78 15.17 -11.19
N ILE A 82 -24.86 14.39 -11.14
CA ILE A 82 -25.19 13.47 -12.20
C ILE A 82 -25.55 14.27 -13.46
N ALA A 83 -24.70 14.15 -14.47
CA ALA A 83 -24.90 14.82 -15.74
C ALA A 83 -25.75 14.00 -16.70
N GLN A 84 -25.54 12.68 -16.75
CA GLN A 84 -26.20 11.79 -17.68
C GLN A 84 -26.14 10.35 -17.21
N TRP A 85 -27.20 9.58 -17.45
CA TRP A 85 -27.23 8.14 -17.36
C TRP A 85 -27.15 7.53 -18.77
N TYR A 86 -26.32 6.49 -18.94
CA TYR A 86 -26.16 5.76 -20.20
C TYR A 86 -26.84 4.38 -20.14
N ALA A 87 -27.07 3.85 -18.95
CA ALA A 87 -27.74 2.58 -18.72
C ALA A 87 -28.92 2.77 -17.76
N VAL A 88 -29.99 1.99 -17.95
CA VAL A 88 -31.18 1.98 -17.11
C VAL A 88 -31.31 0.66 -16.34
N GLU A 89 -32.17 0.64 -15.34
CA GLU A 89 -32.45 -0.58 -14.57
C GLU A 89 -33.00 -1.69 -15.50
N GLY A 90 -32.36 -2.85 -15.45
CA GLY A 90 -32.67 -4.01 -16.30
C GLY A 90 -31.73 -4.18 -17.50
N ASP A 91 -30.91 -3.20 -17.83
CA ASP A 91 -29.94 -3.33 -18.92
C ASP A 91 -28.82 -4.29 -18.55
N VAL A 92 -28.34 -5.03 -19.54
CA VAL A 92 -27.12 -5.84 -19.43
C VAL A 92 -25.94 -5.01 -19.91
N VAL A 93 -24.97 -4.78 -19.02
CA VAL A 93 -23.74 -4.03 -19.27
C VAL A 93 -22.53 -4.95 -19.24
N GLN A 94 -21.51 -4.62 -20.02
CA GLN A 94 -20.21 -5.30 -19.99
C GLN A 94 -19.27 -4.61 -19.01
N GLU A 95 -18.26 -5.34 -18.55
CA GLU A 95 -17.19 -4.75 -17.77
C GLU A 95 -16.54 -3.58 -18.52
N GLY A 96 -16.40 -2.43 -17.85
CA GLY A 96 -15.87 -1.20 -18.45
C GLY A 96 -16.90 -0.30 -19.15
N ASP A 97 -18.14 -0.75 -19.35
CA ASP A 97 -19.18 0.10 -19.93
C ASP A 97 -19.50 1.30 -19.01
N THR A 98 -19.73 2.45 -19.63
CA THR A 98 -20.11 3.67 -18.90
C THR A 98 -21.57 3.60 -18.49
N ILE A 99 -21.83 3.61 -17.19
CA ILE A 99 -23.18 3.58 -16.61
C ILE A 99 -23.74 5.00 -16.45
N ALA A 100 -22.93 5.91 -15.92
CA ALA A 100 -23.31 7.29 -15.70
C ALA A 100 -22.12 8.23 -15.85
N ARG A 101 -22.39 9.49 -16.14
CA ARG A 101 -21.39 10.57 -16.16
C ARG A 101 -21.69 11.55 -15.06
N LEU A 102 -20.67 11.90 -14.29
CA LEU A 102 -20.69 12.96 -13.29
C LEU A 102 -20.15 14.26 -13.88
N ARG A 103 -20.68 15.39 -13.42
CA ARG A 103 -20.13 16.71 -13.61
C ARG A 103 -19.44 17.15 -12.32
N GLU A 104 -18.30 17.78 -12.46
CA GLU A 104 -17.58 18.34 -11.32
C GLU A 104 -18.36 19.49 -10.66
N ILE A 105 -18.27 19.59 -9.35
CA ILE A 105 -18.90 20.61 -8.52
C ILE A 105 -17.90 21.39 -7.64
N LYS A 106 -16.66 20.88 -7.52
CA LYS A 106 -15.63 21.55 -6.72
C LYS A 106 -14.94 22.61 -7.56
N ASN A 107 -14.85 23.84 -7.03
CA ASN A 107 -14.28 24.99 -7.71
C ASN A 107 -12.85 24.76 -8.24
N GLU A 108 -12.07 23.95 -7.55
CA GLU A 108 -10.67 23.63 -7.91
C GLU A 108 -10.53 22.86 -9.23
N TYR A 109 -11.59 22.20 -9.69
CA TYR A 109 -11.59 21.29 -10.85
C TYR A 109 -12.60 21.68 -11.93
N LEU A 110 -13.23 22.86 -11.80
CA LEU A 110 -14.27 23.31 -12.75
C LEU A 110 -13.71 23.71 -14.13
N ASP A 111 -12.41 24.03 -14.21
CA ASP A 111 -11.79 24.42 -15.48
C ASP A 111 -11.64 23.21 -16.42
N PRO A 112 -12.32 23.19 -17.57
CA PRO A 112 -12.18 22.08 -18.53
C PRO A 112 -10.76 21.94 -19.09
N SER A 113 -9.99 23.03 -19.08
CA SER A 113 -8.62 23.11 -19.60
C SER A 113 -7.56 22.82 -18.52
N LEU A 114 -7.97 22.48 -17.30
CA LEU A 114 -7.07 22.31 -16.14
C LEU A 114 -5.90 21.36 -16.44
N ILE A 115 -6.19 20.19 -16.98
CA ILE A 115 -5.18 19.19 -17.33
C ILE A 115 -4.22 19.74 -18.39
N GLN A 116 -4.76 20.37 -19.44
CA GLN A 116 -3.95 20.92 -20.52
C GLN A 116 -3.02 22.04 -20.02
N ARG A 117 -3.53 22.97 -19.22
CA ARG A 117 -2.74 24.05 -18.63
C ARG A 117 -1.67 23.53 -17.68
N THR A 118 -1.98 22.48 -16.90
CA THR A 118 -1.02 21.86 -16.02
C THR A 118 0.09 21.15 -16.82
N LYS A 119 -0.22 20.54 -17.96
CA LYS A 119 0.78 19.97 -18.89
C LYS A 119 1.69 21.05 -19.47
N GLU A 120 1.13 22.19 -19.86
CA GLU A 120 1.93 23.33 -20.35
C GLU A 120 2.85 23.89 -19.26
N GLN A 121 2.36 23.99 -18.02
CA GLN A 121 3.19 24.37 -16.88
C GLN A 121 4.30 23.36 -16.61
N LEU A 122 4.01 22.05 -16.75
CA LEU A 122 4.99 21.00 -16.60
C LEU A 122 6.11 21.14 -17.63
N LEU A 123 5.79 21.31 -18.91
CA LEU A 123 6.77 21.50 -19.99
C LEU A 123 7.65 22.75 -19.74
N ALA A 124 7.05 23.86 -19.31
CA ALA A 124 7.79 25.06 -18.97
C ALA A 124 8.76 24.83 -17.79
N LYS A 125 8.33 24.04 -16.80
CA LYS A 125 9.16 23.69 -15.64
C LYS A 125 10.30 22.75 -16.00
N GLU A 126 10.05 21.77 -16.89
CA GLU A 126 11.09 20.89 -17.44
C GLU A 126 12.16 21.67 -18.18
N ALA A 127 11.77 22.62 -19.01
CA ALA A 127 12.71 23.53 -19.69
C ALA A 127 13.53 24.34 -18.68
N GLY A 128 12.92 24.80 -17.58
CA GLY A 128 13.60 25.45 -16.47
C GLY A 128 14.66 24.56 -15.82
N VAL A 129 14.31 23.31 -15.52
CA VAL A 129 15.26 22.31 -14.97
C VAL A 129 16.43 22.07 -15.95
N ALA A 130 16.17 21.91 -17.24
CA ALA A 130 17.20 21.75 -18.27
C ALA A 130 18.15 22.96 -18.32
N SER A 131 17.63 24.18 -18.16
CA SER A 131 18.46 25.39 -18.08
C SER A 131 19.39 25.39 -16.86
N TYR A 132 18.91 24.97 -15.69
CA TYR A 132 19.77 24.84 -14.50
C TYR A 132 20.83 23.73 -14.66
N VAL A 133 20.50 22.61 -15.28
CA VAL A 133 21.47 21.56 -15.61
C VAL A 133 22.58 22.11 -16.48
N SER A 134 22.24 22.85 -17.53
CA SER A 134 23.22 23.51 -18.41
C SER A 134 24.10 24.52 -17.67
N LYS A 135 23.50 25.29 -16.75
CA LYS A 135 24.26 26.23 -15.90
C LYS A 135 25.24 25.54 -14.98
N VAL A 136 24.83 24.43 -14.34
CA VAL A 136 25.71 23.59 -13.48
C VAL A 136 26.87 23.04 -14.29
N SER A 137 26.61 22.54 -15.50
CA SER A 137 27.66 22.03 -16.41
C SER A 137 28.64 23.13 -16.79
N ALA A 138 28.16 24.30 -17.21
CA ALA A 138 29.00 25.43 -17.61
C ALA A 138 29.89 25.94 -16.45
N LEU A 139 29.34 26.00 -15.23
CA LEU A 139 30.12 26.40 -14.05
C LEU A 139 31.16 25.35 -13.67
N THR A 140 30.87 24.08 -13.85
CA THR A 140 31.81 22.98 -13.61
C THR A 140 32.99 23.07 -14.59
N GLU A 141 32.71 23.33 -15.87
CA GLU A 141 33.71 23.52 -16.91
C GLU A 141 34.55 24.79 -16.67
N LEU A 142 33.91 25.89 -16.24
CA LEU A 142 34.60 27.13 -15.86
C LEU A 142 35.62 26.87 -14.73
N ILE A 143 35.24 26.13 -13.69
CA ILE A 143 36.14 25.79 -12.58
C ILE A 143 37.34 24.97 -13.08
N ALA A 144 37.10 24.00 -13.96
CA ALA A 144 38.18 23.21 -14.57
C ALA A 144 39.11 24.09 -15.37
N THR A 145 38.59 24.98 -16.21
CA THR A 145 39.38 25.95 -17.02
C THR A 145 40.15 26.89 -16.15
N LEU A 146 39.58 27.42 -15.08
CA LEU A 146 40.29 28.30 -14.12
C LEU A 146 41.45 27.59 -13.45
N ARG A 147 41.32 26.33 -13.05
CA ARG A 147 42.43 25.52 -12.50
C ARG A 147 43.54 25.29 -13.51
N THR A 148 43.24 24.94 -14.71
CA THR A 148 44.20 24.75 -15.78
C THR A 148 44.95 26.06 -16.07
N ASN A 149 44.24 27.19 -16.18
CA ASN A 149 44.83 28.49 -16.37
C ASN A 149 45.71 28.94 -15.18
N GLN A 150 45.29 28.61 -13.94
CA GLN A 150 46.10 28.83 -12.74
C GLN A 150 47.44 28.12 -12.85
N GLU A 151 47.42 26.83 -13.23
CA GLU A 151 48.62 26.02 -13.34
C GLU A 151 49.59 26.53 -14.43
N ILE A 152 49.07 26.80 -15.64
CA ILE A 152 49.86 27.35 -16.74
C ILE A 152 50.51 28.68 -16.32
N LYS A 153 49.72 29.58 -15.75
CA LYS A 153 50.24 30.90 -15.32
C LYS A 153 51.26 30.79 -14.18
N ALA A 154 51.00 29.89 -13.22
CA ALA A 154 51.96 29.64 -12.15
C ALA A 154 53.30 29.08 -12.67
N GLN A 155 53.27 28.17 -13.62
CA GLN A 155 54.48 27.65 -14.30
C GLN A 155 55.22 28.79 -15.00
N SER A 156 54.56 29.63 -15.79
CA SER A 156 55.15 30.76 -16.45
C SER A 156 55.84 31.76 -15.48
N LEU A 157 55.17 32.05 -14.37
CA LEU A 157 55.74 32.93 -13.33
C LEU A 157 56.85 32.26 -12.55
N ALA A 158 56.82 30.97 -12.33
CA ALA A 158 57.94 30.22 -11.75
C ALA A 158 59.21 30.30 -12.57
N PHE A 159 59.10 30.22 -13.90
CA PHE A 159 60.25 30.47 -14.78
C PHE A 159 60.76 31.90 -14.71
N LYS A 160 59.87 32.88 -14.58
CA LYS A 160 60.25 34.29 -14.35
C LYS A 160 61.02 34.47 -13.04
N VAL A 161 60.58 33.85 -11.95
CA VAL A 161 61.27 33.83 -10.67
C VAL A 161 62.64 33.17 -10.80
N GLN A 162 62.76 32.06 -11.50
CA GLN A 162 64.04 31.36 -11.74
C GLN A 162 65.02 32.24 -12.54
N ALA A 163 64.55 32.91 -13.58
CA ALA A 163 65.34 33.83 -14.38
C ALA A 163 65.84 35.03 -13.55
N ALA A 164 64.95 35.64 -12.73
CA ALA A 164 65.31 36.73 -11.83
C ALA A 164 66.33 36.29 -10.77
N LYS A 165 66.16 35.05 -10.24
CA LYS A 165 67.11 34.46 -9.29
C LYS A 165 68.51 34.27 -9.93
N ALA A 166 68.57 33.78 -11.11
CA ALA A 166 69.84 33.58 -11.87
C ALA A 166 70.54 34.92 -12.13
N ALA A 167 69.78 35.98 -12.50
CA ALA A 167 70.30 37.31 -12.69
C ALA A 167 70.85 37.90 -11.38
N ALA A 168 70.10 37.78 -10.26
CA ALA A 168 70.57 38.24 -8.96
C ALA A 168 71.84 37.50 -8.49
N GLN A 169 71.94 36.21 -8.78
CA GLN A 169 73.17 35.43 -8.48
C GLN A 169 74.38 35.88 -9.34
N ALA A 170 74.19 36.17 -10.62
CA ALA A 170 75.22 36.66 -11.49
C ALA A 170 75.73 38.07 -11.07
N ASP A 171 74.77 38.96 -10.76
CA ASP A 171 75.17 40.31 -10.24
C ASP A 171 75.84 40.24 -8.88
N SER A 172 75.43 39.33 -7.98
CA SER A 172 76.06 39.05 -6.73
C SER A 172 77.56 38.61 -6.90
N ALA A 173 77.76 37.69 -7.84
CA ALA A 173 79.13 37.22 -8.16
C ALA A 173 80.00 38.31 -8.76
N ASN A 174 79.41 39.18 -9.61
CA ASN A 174 80.07 40.31 -10.19
C ASN A 174 80.45 41.35 -9.07
N PHE A 175 79.54 41.68 -8.14
CA PHE A 175 79.83 42.54 -6.99
C PHE A 175 80.92 41.96 -6.12
N ALA A 176 80.92 40.65 -5.86
CA ALA A 176 82.03 40.01 -5.09
C ALA A 176 83.36 40.10 -5.79
N ALA A 177 83.35 39.91 -7.15
CA ALA A 177 84.61 40.07 -7.92
C ALA A 177 85.13 41.51 -7.93
N GLU A 178 84.27 42.51 -8.13
CA GLU A 178 84.69 43.93 -8.11
C GLU A 178 85.09 44.38 -6.69
N SER A 179 84.46 43.88 -5.63
CA SER A 179 84.85 44.09 -4.24
C SER A 179 86.23 43.53 -3.97
N GLN A 180 86.59 42.36 -4.52
CA GLN A 180 87.92 41.79 -4.42
C GLN A 180 88.96 42.65 -5.17
N ASN A 181 88.55 43.08 -6.41
CA ASN A 181 89.43 44.00 -7.22
C ASN A 181 89.72 45.31 -6.49
N LEU A 182 88.71 45.90 -5.80
CA LEU A 182 88.85 47.09 -5.00
C LEU A 182 89.86 46.88 -3.86
N LYS A 183 89.72 45.73 -3.16
CA LYS A 183 90.65 45.40 -2.06
C LYS A 183 92.08 45.30 -2.58
N VAL A 184 92.32 44.66 -3.73
CA VAL A 184 93.66 44.64 -4.33
C VAL A 184 94.13 46.01 -4.72
N ALA A 185 93.31 46.92 -5.25
CA ALA A 185 93.64 48.29 -5.58
C ALA A 185 93.98 49.12 -4.30
N GLN A 186 93.29 48.89 -3.18
CA GLN A 186 93.57 49.51 -1.88
C GLN A 186 94.97 49.09 -1.39
N ASP A 187 95.20 47.76 -1.35
CA ASP A 187 96.52 47.25 -0.91
C ASP A 187 97.68 47.78 -1.76
N GLN A 188 97.43 47.92 -3.07
CA GLN A 188 98.42 48.50 -3.98
C GLN A 188 98.62 50.00 -3.70
N ALA A 189 97.58 50.80 -3.55
CA ALA A 189 97.65 52.22 -3.25
C ALA A 189 98.39 52.49 -1.92
N GLU A 190 98.01 51.74 -0.87
CA GLU A 190 98.69 51.85 0.45
C GLU A 190 100.18 51.50 0.33
N ARG A 191 100.51 50.44 -0.41
CA ARG A 191 101.93 50.06 -0.63
C ARG A 191 102.71 51.16 -1.35
N PHE A 192 102.11 51.73 -2.44
CA PHE A 192 102.75 52.79 -3.17
C PHE A 192 102.91 54.10 -2.37
N GLU A 193 101.95 54.43 -1.49
CA GLU A 193 101.99 55.51 -0.56
C GLU A 193 103.15 55.34 0.46
N SER A 194 103.31 54.13 1.01
CA SER A 194 104.45 53.82 1.91
C SER A 194 105.80 53.89 1.21
N LEU A 195 105.89 53.43 -0.03
CA LEU A 195 107.13 53.54 -0.85
C LEU A 195 107.49 55.03 -1.19
N LEU A 196 106.48 55.89 -1.40
CA LEU A 196 106.68 57.32 -1.57
C LEU A 196 107.23 57.96 -0.31
N ALA A 197 106.69 57.59 0.87
CA ALA A 197 107.23 58.07 2.16
C ALA A 197 108.70 57.68 2.38
N GLN A 198 109.12 56.55 1.82
CA GLN A 198 110.47 56.04 1.82
C GLN A 198 111.39 56.66 0.72
N GLY A 199 110.81 57.52 -0.15
CA GLY A 199 111.53 58.15 -1.23
C GLY A 199 111.85 57.22 -2.47
N LEU A 200 111.22 56.01 -2.51
CA LEU A 200 111.47 54.95 -3.53
C LEU A 200 110.60 55.04 -4.75
N LYS A 201 109.44 55.85 -4.71
CA LYS A 201 108.53 56.03 -5.83
C LYS A 201 108.17 57.49 -6.07
N SER A 202 107.74 57.85 -7.32
CA SER A 202 107.34 59.22 -7.66
C SER A 202 105.89 59.55 -7.22
N ARG A 203 105.55 60.83 -7.07
CA ARG A 203 104.15 61.30 -6.82
C ARG A 203 103.18 60.89 -7.92
N THR A 204 103.62 60.92 -9.13
CA THR A 204 102.84 60.55 -10.29
C THR A 204 102.45 59.05 -10.29
N ASP A 205 103.32 58.16 -9.82
CA ASP A 205 102.99 56.74 -9.62
C ASP A 205 101.88 56.58 -8.54
N VAL A 206 101.98 57.26 -7.44
CA VAL A 206 100.98 57.22 -6.37
C VAL A 206 99.64 57.78 -6.83
N GLU A 207 99.59 58.87 -7.58
CA GLU A 207 98.40 59.45 -8.15
C GLU A 207 97.72 58.46 -9.12
N GLN A 208 98.48 57.72 -9.94
CA GLN A 208 97.89 56.65 -10.82
C GLN A 208 97.20 55.56 -9.99
N TYR A 209 97.77 55.11 -8.87
CA TYR A 209 97.13 54.09 -8.06
C TYR A 209 95.93 54.63 -7.27
N ARG A 210 95.94 55.89 -6.86
CA ARG A 210 94.78 56.59 -6.30
C ARG A 210 93.60 56.68 -7.31
N ILE A 211 93.95 56.99 -8.55
CA ILE A 211 92.95 57.01 -9.63
C ILE A 211 92.34 55.57 -9.87
N LYS A 212 93.25 54.53 -9.83
CA LYS A 212 92.78 53.13 -9.93
C LYS A 212 91.92 52.73 -8.75
N LEU A 213 92.25 53.19 -7.51
CA LEU A 213 91.39 52.93 -6.34
C LEU A 213 90.07 53.64 -6.46
N ALA A 214 90.03 54.91 -6.87
CA ALA A 214 88.77 55.64 -7.10
C ALA A 214 87.89 54.97 -8.20
N GLN A 215 88.54 54.52 -9.28
CA GLN A 215 87.82 53.72 -10.37
C GLN A 215 87.30 52.40 -9.81
N GLY A 216 88.06 51.69 -8.98
CA GLY A 216 87.64 50.42 -8.36
C GLY A 216 86.43 50.64 -7.41
N ALA A 217 86.50 51.70 -6.62
CA ALA A 217 85.36 52.06 -5.76
C ALA A 217 84.10 52.39 -6.51
N ALA A 218 84.23 53.18 -7.60
CA ALA A 218 83.06 53.49 -8.44
C ALA A 218 82.45 52.21 -9.11
N LYS A 219 83.31 51.28 -9.63
CA LYS A 219 82.86 50.03 -10.18
C LYS A 219 82.21 49.11 -9.16
N THR A 220 82.73 49.03 -7.96
CA THR A 220 82.13 48.22 -6.88
C THR A 220 80.75 48.77 -6.50
N GLN A 221 80.65 50.11 -6.38
CA GLN A 221 79.36 50.76 -6.10
C GLN A 221 78.37 50.56 -7.22
N GLU A 222 78.77 50.59 -8.50
CA GLU A 222 77.92 50.26 -9.63
C GLU A 222 77.42 48.78 -9.60
N ALA A 223 78.35 47.87 -9.31
CA ALA A 223 78.00 46.44 -9.21
C ALA A 223 77.06 46.16 -8.02
N GLU A 224 77.24 46.84 -6.89
CA GLU A 224 76.35 46.78 -5.75
C GLU A 224 74.97 47.29 -6.06
N GLN A 225 74.83 48.42 -6.73
CA GLN A 225 73.54 48.93 -7.19
C GLN A 225 72.82 47.98 -8.14
N LYS A 226 73.57 47.40 -9.11
CA LYS A 226 73.04 46.40 -10.03
C LYS A 226 72.49 45.18 -9.28
N TRP A 227 73.25 44.69 -8.28
CA TRP A 227 72.83 43.57 -7.44
C TRP A 227 71.57 43.91 -6.64
N GLU A 228 71.43 45.06 -6.01
CA GLU A 228 70.23 45.51 -5.27
C GLU A 228 69.00 45.60 -6.21
N VAL A 229 69.19 46.14 -7.41
CA VAL A 229 68.14 46.18 -8.44
C VAL A 229 67.69 44.75 -8.81
N SER A 230 68.59 43.80 -8.98
CA SER A 230 68.31 42.42 -9.27
C SER A 230 67.60 41.69 -8.12
N LYS A 231 67.98 41.96 -6.89
CA LYS A 231 67.24 41.48 -5.67
C LYS A 231 65.80 41.97 -5.66
N THR A 232 65.64 43.28 -5.93
CA THR A 232 64.23 43.84 -6.01
C THR A 232 63.42 43.18 -7.11
N LYS A 233 63.98 42.93 -8.30
CA LYS A 233 63.33 42.22 -9.41
C LYS A 233 62.96 40.79 -9.04
N LEU A 234 63.80 40.09 -8.26
CA LEU A 234 63.50 38.75 -7.78
C LEU A 234 62.32 38.78 -6.78
N LEU A 235 62.31 39.74 -5.83
CA LEU A 235 61.20 39.90 -4.91
C LEU A 235 59.90 40.23 -5.63
N ASP A 236 59.91 41.14 -6.62
CA ASP A 236 58.79 41.49 -7.44
C ASP A 236 58.19 40.26 -8.18
N ALA A 237 59.08 39.42 -8.77
CA ALA A 237 58.67 38.19 -9.44
C ALA A 237 58.04 37.17 -8.47
N GLN A 238 58.55 37.06 -7.25
CA GLN A 238 57.97 36.22 -6.18
C GLN A 238 56.60 36.73 -5.71
N LEU A 239 56.46 38.03 -5.54
CA LEU A 239 55.17 38.66 -5.18
C LEU A 239 54.13 38.50 -6.29
N GLU A 240 54.55 38.63 -7.57
CA GLU A 240 53.68 38.42 -8.71
C GLU A 240 53.18 36.97 -8.76
N LEU A 241 54.00 35.98 -8.46
CA LEU A 241 53.61 34.55 -8.40
C LEU A 241 52.60 34.35 -7.24
N SER A 242 52.84 34.88 -6.06
CA SER A 242 51.94 34.80 -4.93
C SER A 242 50.57 35.46 -5.19
N ASN A 243 50.58 36.70 -5.71
CA ASN A 243 49.38 37.44 -6.03
C ASN A 243 48.52 36.75 -7.10
N ASN A 244 49.18 36.16 -8.10
CA ASN A 244 48.49 35.37 -9.13
C ASN A 244 47.79 34.18 -8.50
N SER A 245 48.44 33.44 -7.59
CA SER A 245 47.81 32.31 -6.88
C SER A 245 46.56 32.76 -6.11
N ASN A 246 46.63 33.84 -5.37
CA ASN A 246 45.51 34.38 -4.60
C ASN A 246 44.35 34.81 -5.51
N THR A 247 44.64 35.46 -6.65
CA THR A 247 43.64 35.93 -7.60
C THR A 247 42.87 34.73 -8.23
N PHE A 248 43.57 33.64 -8.58
CA PHE A 248 42.89 32.43 -9.09
C PHE A 248 42.10 31.71 -8.00
N LEU A 249 42.59 31.59 -6.78
CA LEU A 249 41.87 31.03 -5.65
C LEU A 249 40.55 31.77 -5.40
N GLU A 250 40.59 33.11 -5.42
CA GLU A 250 39.37 33.92 -5.28
C GLU A 250 38.34 33.64 -6.40
N LYS A 251 38.80 33.61 -7.66
CA LYS A 251 37.93 33.30 -8.81
C LYS A 251 37.35 31.90 -8.73
N ILE A 252 38.14 30.91 -8.32
CA ILE A 252 37.69 29.53 -8.16
C ILE A 252 36.67 29.44 -7.03
N ALA A 253 36.95 30.07 -5.87
CA ALA A 253 36.02 30.09 -4.74
C ALA A 253 34.68 30.74 -5.09
N LYS A 254 34.69 31.83 -5.87
CA LYS A 254 33.48 32.46 -6.38
C LYS A 254 32.72 31.53 -7.31
N ALA A 255 33.39 30.92 -8.28
CA ALA A 255 32.75 29.97 -9.23
C ALA A 255 32.18 28.73 -8.49
N GLN A 256 32.85 28.25 -7.43
CA GLN A 256 32.32 27.16 -6.58
C GLN A 256 31.07 27.58 -5.80
N SER A 257 31.03 28.80 -5.27
CA SER A 257 29.85 29.36 -4.60
C SER A 257 28.67 29.48 -5.58
N ASP A 258 28.94 29.96 -6.80
CA ASP A 258 27.95 30.07 -7.86
C ASP A 258 27.43 28.69 -8.29
N LEU A 259 28.31 27.68 -8.35
CA LEU A 259 27.97 26.28 -8.65
C LEU A 259 27.07 25.72 -7.55
N ALA A 260 27.40 25.88 -6.28
CA ALA A 260 26.57 25.42 -5.16
C ALA A 260 25.18 26.08 -5.19
N THR A 261 25.13 27.37 -5.48
CA THR A 261 23.85 28.09 -5.65
C THR A 261 23.04 27.53 -6.81
N ALA A 262 23.67 27.27 -7.96
CA ALA A 262 22.98 26.68 -9.11
C ALA A 262 22.50 25.27 -8.86
N GLN A 263 23.26 24.44 -8.12
CA GLN A 263 22.86 23.10 -7.69
C GLN A 263 21.66 23.16 -6.74
N GLY A 264 21.65 24.08 -5.77
CA GLY A 264 20.51 24.29 -4.89
C GLY A 264 19.24 24.69 -5.65
N ALA A 265 19.38 25.61 -6.62
CA ALA A 265 18.27 26.01 -7.48
C ALA A 265 17.79 24.86 -8.39
N LEU A 266 18.69 24.02 -8.89
CA LEU A 266 18.36 22.81 -9.64
C LEU A 266 17.54 21.85 -8.78
N ALA A 267 17.98 21.54 -7.57
CA ALA A 267 17.27 20.64 -6.66
C ALA A 267 15.87 21.17 -6.30
N ALA A 268 15.76 22.46 -6.01
CA ALA A 268 14.49 23.11 -5.74
C ALA A 268 13.54 23.01 -6.96
N SER A 269 14.04 23.30 -8.17
CA SER A 269 13.27 23.22 -9.40
C SER A 269 12.82 21.79 -9.73
N GLN A 270 13.65 20.79 -9.47
CA GLN A 270 13.30 19.37 -9.59
C GLN A 270 12.20 18.96 -8.58
N GLY A 271 12.29 19.44 -7.34
CA GLY A 271 11.25 19.22 -6.34
C GLY A 271 9.88 19.82 -6.74
N GLU A 272 9.88 21.00 -7.34
CA GLU A 272 8.66 21.61 -7.86
C GLU A 272 8.12 20.86 -9.08
N LEU A 273 9.01 20.39 -9.96
CA LEU A 273 8.63 19.56 -11.11
C LEU A 273 7.91 18.28 -10.64
N ALA A 274 8.49 17.58 -9.67
CA ALA A 274 7.89 16.37 -9.11
C ALA A 274 6.50 16.63 -8.48
N LYS A 275 6.34 17.75 -7.77
CA LYS A 275 5.02 18.17 -7.23
C LYS A 275 3.99 18.40 -8.34
N LEU A 276 4.41 19.06 -9.42
CA LEU A 276 3.53 19.35 -10.54
C LEU A 276 3.15 18.07 -11.31
N GLN A 277 4.08 17.12 -11.45
CA GLN A 277 3.81 15.79 -12.01
C GLN A 277 2.77 15.02 -11.18
N ASN A 278 2.92 15.01 -9.85
CA ASN A 278 1.94 14.40 -8.96
C ASN A 278 0.57 15.07 -9.07
N THR A 279 0.56 16.40 -9.17
CA THR A 279 -0.68 17.16 -9.33
C THR A 279 -1.38 16.81 -10.65
N LEU A 280 -0.62 16.73 -11.75
CA LEU A 280 -1.15 16.34 -13.07
C LEU A 280 -1.73 14.92 -13.02
N SER A 281 -0.98 13.96 -12.46
CA SER A 281 -1.44 12.57 -12.30
C SER A 281 -2.75 12.50 -11.51
N ASN A 282 -2.86 13.24 -10.41
CA ASN A 282 -4.09 13.32 -9.63
C ASN A 282 -5.27 13.87 -10.43
N TYR A 283 -5.04 14.88 -11.28
CA TYR A 283 -6.07 15.43 -12.15
C TYR A 283 -6.51 14.45 -13.24
N GLU A 284 -5.57 13.70 -13.82
CA GLU A 284 -5.86 12.68 -14.82
C GLU A 284 -6.66 11.53 -14.22
N VAL A 285 -6.24 10.99 -13.08
CA VAL A 285 -6.98 9.94 -12.36
C VAL A 285 -8.38 10.43 -11.98
N ARG A 286 -8.48 11.63 -11.42
CA ARG A 286 -9.78 12.22 -11.06
C ARG A 286 -10.69 12.37 -12.26
N SER A 287 -10.15 12.78 -13.42
CA SER A 287 -10.95 12.95 -14.63
C SER A 287 -11.55 11.63 -15.13
N GLY A 288 -10.87 10.51 -14.90
CA GLY A 288 -11.40 9.16 -15.15
C GLY A 288 -12.63 8.84 -14.29
N TYR A 289 -12.66 9.32 -13.06
CA TYR A 289 -13.79 9.08 -12.13
C TYR A 289 -15.07 9.86 -12.47
N TYR A 290 -15.03 10.77 -13.46
CA TYR A 290 -16.27 11.36 -13.97
C TYR A 290 -17.14 10.35 -14.71
N TYR A 291 -16.57 9.28 -15.22
CA TYR A 291 -17.28 8.18 -15.83
C TYR A 291 -17.40 7.04 -14.83
N ILE A 292 -18.61 6.70 -14.48
CA ILE A 292 -18.91 5.56 -13.61
C ILE A 292 -19.00 4.34 -14.49
N LEU A 293 -18.03 3.44 -14.37
CA LEU A 293 -17.91 2.25 -15.19
C LEU A 293 -18.49 1.03 -14.47
N ALA A 294 -18.94 0.05 -15.25
CA ALA A 294 -19.35 -1.25 -14.76
C ALA A 294 -18.13 -2.04 -14.28
N PRO A 295 -18.08 -2.49 -13.01
CA PRO A 295 -16.94 -3.26 -12.48
C PRO A 295 -16.92 -4.72 -12.97
N GLN A 296 -18.01 -5.20 -13.53
CA GLN A 296 -18.16 -6.56 -14.05
C GLN A 296 -19.32 -6.63 -15.03
N THR A 297 -19.34 -7.67 -15.88
CA THR A 297 -20.46 -7.93 -16.80
C THR A 297 -21.68 -8.44 -16.03
N GLY A 298 -22.83 -7.79 -16.21
CA GLY A 298 -24.03 -8.16 -15.50
C GLY A 298 -25.24 -7.28 -15.81
N MET A 299 -26.35 -7.56 -15.16
CA MET A 299 -27.57 -6.78 -15.28
C MET A 299 -27.60 -5.69 -14.20
N LEU A 300 -27.88 -4.48 -14.60
CA LEU A 300 -28.04 -3.34 -13.71
C LEU A 300 -29.37 -3.45 -12.95
N ALA A 301 -29.28 -3.44 -11.62
CA ALA A 301 -30.43 -3.55 -10.74
C ALA A 301 -30.40 -2.48 -9.65
N LYS A 302 -31.54 -2.17 -9.07
CA LYS A 302 -31.65 -1.22 -7.95
C LYS A 302 -30.96 0.12 -8.21
N VAL A 303 -31.19 0.69 -9.39
CA VAL A 303 -30.75 2.04 -9.66
C VAL A 303 -31.45 2.97 -8.67
N LYS A 304 -30.67 3.57 -7.77
CA LYS A 304 -31.21 4.53 -6.81
C LYS A 304 -31.69 5.75 -7.58
N LYS A 305 -32.89 6.21 -7.26
CA LYS A 305 -33.60 7.30 -7.94
C LYS A 305 -32.85 8.64 -7.76
N GLN A 306 -31.72 8.75 -8.41
CA GLN A 306 -30.97 10.01 -8.46
C GLN A 306 -31.19 10.60 -9.84
N GLY A 307 -31.96 11.67 -9.89
CA GLY A 307 -32.30 12.38 -11.11
C GLY A 307 -31.08 13.09 -11.72
N ILE A 308 -31.15 13.37 -13.02
CA ILE A 308 -30.17 14.25 -13.68
C ILE A 308 -30.15 15.59 -12.95
N GLY A 309 -28.97 16.09 -12.61
CA GLY A 309 -28.78 17.32 -11.85
C GLY A 309 -28.70 17.13 -10.35
N GLU A 310 -28.89 15.92 -9.81
CA GLU A 310 -28.74 15.63 -8.40
C GLU A 310 -27.27 15.50 -8.00
N THR A 311 -26.92 16.06 -6.83
CA THR A 311 -25.55 15.99 -6.30
C THR A 311 -25.35 14.73 -5.48
N VAL A 312 -24.30 14.00 -5.80
CA VAL A 312 -23.88 12.79 -5.09
C VAL A 312 -22.58 13.03 -4.32
N LYS A 313 -22.45 12.41 -3.18
CA LYS A 313 -21.22 12.41 -2.38
C LYS A 313 -20.37 11.20 -2.75
N GLU A 314 -19.09 11.29 -2.49
CA GLU A 314 -18.18 10.13 -2.54
C GLU A 314 -18.70 8.98 -1.67
N GLY A 315 -18.60 7.75 -2.18
CA GLY A 315 -19.14 6.55 -1.53
C GLY A 315 -20.66 6.39 -1.62
N THR A 316 -21.38 7.29 -2.30
CA THR A 316 -22.83 7.13 -2.48
C THR A 316 -23.12 5.97 -3.44
N PRO A 317 -23.89 4.94 -3.02
CA PRO A 317 -24.26 3.86 -3.91
C PRO A 317 -25.29 4.34 -4.94
N LEU A 318 -24.98 4.11 -6.21
CA LEU A 318 -25.78 4.56 -7.36
C LEU A 318 -26.64 3.45 -7.94
N ALA A 319 -26.08 2.26 -8.08
CA ALA A 319 -26.76 1.09 -8.62
C ALA A 319 -26.13 -0.20 -8.08
N THR A 320 -26.79 -1.32 -8.29
CA THR A 320 -26.26 -2.64 -8.02
C THR A 320 -26.14 -3.40 -9.34
N ILE A 321 -25.00 -4.05 -9.59
CA ILE A 321 -24.83 -4.93 -10.71
C ILE A 321 -24.93 -6.38 -10.25
N VAL A 322 -25.73 -7.17 -10.95
CA VAL A 322 -25.91 -8.60 -10.73
C VAL A 322 -25.23 -9.32 -11.89
N PRO A 323 -24.21 -10.15 -11.65
CA PRO A 323 -23.53 -10.88 -12.71
C PRO A 323 -24.50 -11.71 -13.56
N SER A 324 -24.25 -11.78 -14.86
CA SER A 324 -25.08 -12.59 -15.80
C SER A 324 -24.79 -14.07 -15.67
N ALA A 325 -23.56 -14.44 -15.33
CA ALA A 325 -23.15 -15.82 -15.10
C ALA A 325 -22.72 -16.00 -13.65
N TYR A 326 -23.38 -16.89 -12.94
CA TYR A 326 -23.04 -17.19 -11.56
C TYR A 326 -23.32 -18.66 -11.22
N GLU A 327 -22.48 -19.20 -10.37
CA GLU A 327 -22.70 -20.53 -9.77
C GLU A 327 -23.44 -20.36 -8.45
N LEU A 328 -24.59 -21.03 -8.35
CA LEU A 328 -25.35 -21.04 -7.11
C LEU A 328 -24.71 -21.97 -6.08
N ALA A 329 -24.81 -21.59 -4.83
CA ALA A 329 -24.51 -22.41 -3.66
C ALA A 329 -25.55 -22.12 -2.58
N VAL A 330 -25.69 -22.98 -1.60
CA VAL A 330 -26.51 -22.72 -0.42
C VAL A 330 -25.62 -22.55 0.78
N GLU A 331 -25.79 -21.47 1.49
CA GLU A 331 -25.24 -21.31 2.82
C GLU A 331 -26.25 -21.80 3.85
N LEU A 332 -25.82 -22.75 4.67
CA LEU A 332 -26.62 -23.29 5.77
C LEU A 332 -25.94 -22.99 7.09
N TYR A 333 -26.76 -22.84 8.13
CA TYR A 333 -26.30 -22.55 9.48
C TYR A 333 -26.60 -23.72 10.40
N ILE A 334 -25.56 -24.39 10.87
CA ILE A 334 -25.63 -25.58 11.74
C ILE A 334 -25.27 -25.26 13.17
N SER A 335 -25.82 -26.04 14.09
CA SER A 335 -25.48 -25.97 15.52
C SER A 335 -24.07 -26.48 15.78
N PRO A 336 -23.34 -25.92 16.77
CA PRO A 336 -22.04 -26.43 17.21
C PRO A 336 -22.05 -27.91 17.58
N MET A 337 -23.17 -28.41 18.08
CA MET A 337 -23.33 -29.81 18.47
C MET A 337 -23.30 -30.77 17.28
N ASP A 338 -23.80 -30.34 16.14
CA ASP A 338 -23.88 -31.15 14.92
C ASP A 338 -22.63 -31.02 14.05
N MET A 339 -21.76 -30.03 14.34
CA MET A 339 -20.56 -29.76 13.57
C MET A 339 -19.60 -30.96 13.41
N PRO A 340 -19.34 -31.78 14.45
CA PRO A 340 -18.45 -32.93 14.31
C PRO A 340 -18.96 -34.02 13.33
N LEU A 341 -20.21 -33.98 12.99
CA LEU A 341 -20.87 -34.99 12.12
C LEU A 341 -20.83 -34.60 10.64
N ILE A 342 -20.49 -33.34 10.32
CA ILE A 342 -20.48 -32.82 8.94
C ILE A 342 -19.05 -32.63 8.48
N HIS A 343 -18.72 -33.15 7.31
CA HIS A 343 -17.42 -33.04 6.69
C HIS A 343 -17.54 -32.46 5.28
N VAL A 344 -16.47 -31.91 4.76
CA VAL A 344 -16.40 -31.53 3.35
C VAL A 344 -16.62 -32.78 2.50
N GLY A 345 -17.53 -32.70 1.52
CA GLY A 345 -17.98 -33.85 0.73
C GLY A 345 -19.26 -34.52 1.24
N SER A 346 -19.79 -34.15 2.41
CA SER A 346 -21.06 -34.69 2.92
C SER A 346 -22.21 -34.32 1.96
N ALA A 347 -23.08 -35.29 1.70
CA ALA A 347 -24.27 -35.08 0.88
C ALA A 347 -25.36 -34.35 1.66
N VAL A 348 -25.97 -33.36 1.03
CA VAL A 348 -27.06 -32.58 1.60
C VAL A 348 -28.21 -32.56 0.62
N GLN A 349 -29.42 -32.84 1.10
CA GLN A 349 -30.65 -32.65 0.32
C GLN A 349 -31.29 -31.31 0.70
N PHE A 350 -31.81 -30.61 -0.30
CA PHE A 350 -32.43 -29.31 -0.11
C PHE A 350 -33.90 -29.33 -0.44
N GLN A 351 -34.67 -28.59 0.30
CA GLN A 351 -35.96 -28.09 -0.04
C GLN A 351 -35.86 -26.57 -0.18
N PHE A 352 -36.14 -26.06 -1.37
CA PHE A 352 -36.17 -24.62 -1.64
C PHE A 352 -37.57 -24.05 -1.37
N ASP A 353 -37.62 -22.84 -0.83
CA ASP A 353 -38.88 -22.13 -0.64
C ASP A 353 -39.51 -21.85 -2.03
N GLY A 354 -40.79 -22.16 -2.15
CA GLY A 354 -41.51 -22.05 -3.42
C GLY A 354 -41.57 -23.34 -4.28
N TRP A 355 -40.80 -24.38 -3.91
CA TRP A 355 -40.87 -25.70 -4.57
C TRP A 355 -41.57 -26.71 -3.67
N PRO A 356 -42.61 -27.39 -4.18
CA PRO A 356 -43.31 -28.42 -3.41
C PRO A 356 -42.39 -29.63 -3.22
N ALA A 357 -42.21 -30.07 -1.97
CA ALA A 357 -41.45 -31.25 -1.64
C ALA A 357 -42.14 -32.07 -0.56
N ILE A 358 -42.06 -33.39 -0.66
CA ILE A 358 -42.49 -34.35 0.35
C ILE A 358 -41.23 -35.01 0.90
N VAL A 359 -40.89 -34.72 2.16
CA VAL A 359 -39.64 -35.18 2.79
C VAL A 359 -39.98 -36.21 3.86
N PHE A 360 -39.42 -37.44 3.70
CA PHE A 360 -39.48 -38.50 4.72
C PHE A 360 -38.17 -38.51 5.51
N ARG A 361 -38.24 -38.01 6.74
CA ARG A 361 -37.09 -38.02 7.67
C ARG A 361 -36.67 -39.45 7.99
N GLY A 362 -35.39 -39.75 7.88
CA GLY A 362 -34.85 -41.09 8.13
C GLY A 362 -34.85 -42.01 6.90
N TRP A 363 -35.61 -41.69 5.86
CA TRP A 363 -35.63 -42.42 4.61
C TRP A 363 -35.52 -41.49 3.39
N PRO A 364 -34.34 -40.92 3.17
CA PRO A 364 -34.16 -39.85 2.17
C PRO A 364 -34.43 -40.29 0.76
N ASN A 365 -34.20 -41.56 0.42
CA ASN A 365 -34.46 -42.10 -0.92
C ASN A 365 -35.97 -42.19 -1.31
N THR A 366 -36.86 -41.92 -0.36
CA THR A 366 -38.34 -41.88 -0.61
C THR A 366 -38.87 -40.45 -0.67
N SER A 367 -37.99 -39.44 -0.52
CA SER A 367 -38.36 -38.02 -0.63
C SER A 367 -38.47 -37.57 -2.06
N TYR A 368 -39.47 -36.71 -2.36
CA TYR A 368 -39.75 -36.18 -3.70
C TYR A 368 -39.66 -34.65 -3.67
N GLY A 369 -39.12 -34.04 -4.75
CA GLY A 369 -39.00 -32.59 -4.88
C GLY A 369 -37.84 -32.00 -4.05
N THR A 370 -36.88 -32.83 -3.66
CA THR A 370 -35.65 -32.43 -3.02
C THR A 370 -34.52 -32.35 -4.05
N PHE A 371 -33.57 -31.46 -3.84
CA PHE A 371 -32.41 -31.26 -4.71
C PHE A 371 -31.12 -31.59 -3.94
N SER A 372 -30.17 -32.21 -4.64
CA SER A 372 -28.95 -32.70 -4.01
C SER A 372 -27.82 -31.69 -4.13
N GLY A 373 -26.95 -31.66 -3.08
CA GLY A 373 -25.72 -30.89 -3.06
C GLY A 373 -24.67 -31.56 -2.21
N THR A 374 -23.44 -31.05 -2.30
CA THR A 374 -22.29 -31.49 -1.52
C THR A 374 -21.67 -30.34 -0.73
N VAL A 375 -21.28 -30.60 0.50
CA VAL A 375 -20.57 -29.63 1.34
C VAL A 375 -19.21 -29.34 0.74
N VAL A 376 -18.94 -28.08 0.35
CA VAL A 376 -17.66 -27.64 -0.25
C VAL A 376 -16.79 -26.86 0.72
N ALA A 377 -17.41 -26.19 1.68
CA ALA A 377 -16.66 -25.44 2.69
C ALA A 377 -17.41 -25.41 4.02
N ILE A 378 -16.66 -25.32 5.09
CA ILE A 378 -17.16 -25.24 6.47
C ILE A 378 -16.38 -24.12 7.16
N ASP A 379 -17.08 -23.10 7.64
CA ASP A 379 -16.44 -22.00 8.38
C ASP A 379 -15.99 -22.49 9.74
N ARG A 380 -14.83 -21.97 10.19
CA ARG A 380 -14.27 -22.29 11.51
C ARG A 380 -14.72 -21.32 12.61
N ILE A 381 -15.48 -20.30 12.24
CA ILE A 381 -15.96 -19.24 13.12
C ILE A 381 -17.48 -19.26 13.11
N THR A 382 -18.10 -19.12 14.28
CA THR A 382 -19.55 -19.00 14.42
C THR A 382 -20.03 -17.61 14.01
N ASN A 383 -21.25 -17.53 13.49
CA ASN A 383 -21.93 -16.26 13.27
C ASN A 383 -22.42 -15.64 14.60
N GLU A 384 -23.05 -14.48 14.52
CA GLU A 384 -23.61 -13.74 15.68
C GLU A 384 -24.64 -14.58 16.49
N ASN A 385 -25.25 -15.59 15.87
CA ASN A 385 -26.21 -16.50 16.50
C ASN A 385 -25.56 -17.80 17.02
N GLY A 386 -24.22 -17.86 17.07
CA GLY A 386 -23.47 -19.01 17.56
C GLY A 386 -23.55 -20.25 16.67
N LYS A 387 -23.88 -20.11 15.38
CA LYS A 387 -23.97 -21.21 14.40
C LYS A 387 -22.80 -21.16 13.42
N TYR A 388 -22.33 -22.34 13.00
CA TYR A 388 -21.34 -22.46 11.93
C TYR A 388 -22.02 -22.37 10.57
N ARG A 389 -21.42 -21.62 9.67
CA ARG A 389 -21.84 -21.58 8.27
C ARG A 389 -21.16 -22.70 7.50
N ILE A 390 -21.96 -23.44 6.72
CA ILE A 390 -21.46 -24.38 5.73
C ILE A 390 -21.94 -23.92 4.34
N LEU A 391 -21.07 -24.09 3.36
CA LEU A 391 -21.36 -23.80 1.97
C LEU A 391 -21.54 -25.11 1.23
N VAL A 392 -22.64 -25.24 0.51
CA VAL A 392 -23.01 -26.45 -0.22
C VAL A 392 -23.21 -26.11 -1.69
N ALA A 393 -22.47 -26.80 -2.54
CA ALA A 393 -22.58 -26.66 -4.00
C ALA A 393 -23.55 -27.71 -4.59
N PRO A 394 -24.16 -27.42 -5.75
CA PRO A 394 -25.01 -28.39 -6.43
C PRO A 394 -24.20 -29.63 -6.82
N SER A 395 -24.78 -30.81 -6.58
CA SER A 395 -24.31 -32.11 -7.12
C SER A 395 -25.11 -32.55 -8.31
N GLU A 396 -26.28 -31.96 -8.52
CA GLU A 396 -27.16 -32.16 -9.65
C GLU A 396 -27.70 -30.82 -10.16
N MET A 397 -28.38 -30.80 -11.27
CA MET A 397 -28.93 -29.57 -11.85
C MET A 397 -30.06 -29.03 -10.98
N TRP A 398 -29.88 -27.85 -10.41
CA TRP A 398 -30.92 -27.15 -9.66
C TRP A 398 -31.87 -26.42 -10.60
N PRO A 399 -33.07 -26.02 -10.15
CA PRO A 399 -34.01 -25.30 -10.97
C PRO A 399 -33.46 -24.03 -11.58
N GLU A 400 -33.62 -23.80 -12.87
CA GLU A 400 -33.15 -22.61 -13.60
C GLU A 400 -33.70 -21.30 -13.02
N ASN A 401 -34.91 -21.34 -12.48
CA ASN A 401 -35.57 -20.16 -11.88
C ASN A 401 -35.12 -19.89 -10.42
N LEU A 402 -34.20 -20.69 -9.87
CA LEU A 402 -33.72 -20.49 -8.53
C LEU A 402 -32.82 -19.24 -8.49
N ARG A 403 -33.08 -18.34 -7.56
CA ARG A 403 -32.36 -17.07 -7.44
C ARG A 403 -31.65 -16.97 -6.10
N ALA A 404 -30.52 -16.24 -6.07
CA ALA A 404 -29.87 -15.89 -4.83
C ALA A 404 -30.83 -15.12 -3.90
N GLY A 405 -30.78 -15.44 -2.61
CA GLY A 405 -31.70 -14.93 -1.61
C GLY A 405 -32.93 -15.82 -1.35
N THR A 406 -33.19 -16.86 -2.19
CA THR A 406 -34.24 -17.83 -1.90
C THR A 406 -33.90 -18.60 -0.62
N GLY A 407 -34.90 -18.80 0.25
CA GLY A 407 -34.73 -19.62 1.47
C GLY A 407 -34.52 -21.09 1.11
N ALA A 408 -33.66 -21.75 1.85
CA ALA A 408 -33.36 -23.16 1.69
C ALA A 408 -33.36 -23.88 3.04
N ARG A 409 -33.94 -25.09 3.04
CA ARG A 409 -33.80 -26.03 4.16
C ARG A 409 -32.96 -27.19 3.71
N GLY A 410 -31.81 -27.36 4.32
CA GLY A 410 -30.88 -28.45 4.06
C GLY A 410 -31.06 -29.60 5.06
N ILE A 411 -30.98 -30.80 4.57
CA ILE A 411 -30.96 -32.03 5.36
C ILE A 411 -29.66 -32.74 5.00
N ALA A 412 -28.66 -32.63 5.89
CA ALA A 412 -27.39 -33.37 5.73
C ALA A 412 -27.66 -34.83 6.09
N LEU A 413 -27.29 -35.73 5.20
CA LEU A 413 -27.46 -37.16 5.37
C LEU A 413 -26.17 -37.73 5.98
N LEU A 414 -26.33 -38.37 7.11
CA LEU A 414 -25.24 -39.00 7.88
C LEU A 414 -25.35 -40.56 7.76
N ASN A 415 -24.62 -41.23 8.63
CA ASN A 415 -24.61 -42.68 8.68
C ASN A 415 -25.98 -43.26 9.01
N THR A 416 -26.26 -44.46 8.48
CA THR A 416 -27.44 -45.22 8.82
C THR A 416 -27.18 -46.01 10.11
N VAL A 417 -28.02 -45.74 11.12
CA VAL A 417 -27.94 -46.37 12.47
C VAL A 417 -29.32 -46.98 12.83
N PRO A 418 -29.41 -47.90 13.75
CA PRO A 418 -30.71 -48.38 14.20
C PRO A 418 -31.47 -47.29 14.98
N VAL A 419 -32.81 -47.28 14.88
CA VAL A 419 -33.70 -46.27 15.50
C VAL A 419 -33.45 -46.16 17.02
N TRP A 420 -33.18 -47.25 17.74
CA TRP A 420 -32.92 -47.22 19.18
C TRP A 420 -31.70 -46.37 19.53
N TYR A 421 -30.64 -46.41 18.68
CA TYR A 421 -29.43 -45.64 18.86
C TYR A 421 -29.71 -44.17 18.68
N GLU A 422 -30.50 -43.80 17.69
CA GLU A 422 -30.84 -42.38 17.46
C GLU A 422 -31.70 -41.82 18.61
N ILE A 423 -32.65 -42.59 19.13
CA ILE A 423 -33.42 -42.22 20.33
C ILE A 423 -32.49 -42.05 21.52
N TRP A 424 -31.57 -42.98 21.76
CA TRP A 424 -30.60 -42.91 22.83
C TRP A 424 -29.71 -41.67 22.72
N ARG A 425 -29.25 -41.37 21.49
CA ARG A 425 -28.45 -40.20 21.19
C ARG A 425 -29.20 -38.90 21.51
N GLN A 426 -30.44 -38.79 21.09
CA GLN A 426 -31.26 -37.60 21.35
C GLN A 426 -31.56 -37.42 22.85
N PHE A 427 -31.75 -38.50 23.60
CA PHE A 427 -31.92 -38.45 25.03
C PHE A 427 -30.68 -38.03 25.79
N ASN A 428 -29.51 -38.42 25.31
CA ASN A 428 -28.22 -38.09 25.94
C ASN A 428 -27.54 -36.86 25.30
N ALA A 429 -28.01 -36.40 24.19
CA ALA A 429 -27.52 -35.17 23.57
C ALA A 429 -28.02 -34.00 24.41
N PHE A 430 -27.08 -33.41 25.17
CA PHE A 430 -27.35 -32.16 25.84
C PHE A 430 -27.83 -31.13 24.81
N PRO A 431 -28.98 -30.53 25.04
CA PRO A 431 -29.32 -29.34 24.34
C PRO A 431 -28.41 -28.27 24.90
N PRO A 432 -28.48 -27.16 24.58
CA PRO A 432 -29.42 -26.36 23.83
C PRO A 432 -28.71 -25.31 23.05
N ASP A 433 -29.46 -24.51 22.44
CA ASP A 433 -29.12 -23.15 22.11
C ASP A 433 -28.34 -22.46 23.21
N TYR A 434 -27.04 -22.68 23.22
CA TYR A 434 -26.10 -22.06 24.16
C TYR A 434 -25.97 -20.55 23.92
N TYR A 435 -26.50 -20.10 22.79
CA TYR A 435 -26.49 -18.73 22.35
C TYR A 435 -27.93 -18.21 22.25
N GLU A 436 -28.28 -17.31 23.15
CA GLU A 436 -29.48 -16.53 22.94
C GLU A 436 -29.33 -15.72 21.66
N PRO A 437 -30.34 -15.68 20.77
CA PRO A 437 -30.28 -14.82 19.59
C PRO A 437 -30.10 -13.39 20.09
N ILE A 438 -29.05 -12.71 19.60
CA ILE A 438 -28.82 -11.30 19.87
C ILE A 438 -30.06 -10.58 19.37
N LYS A 439 -30.94 -10.19 20.28
CA LYS A 439 -32.08 -9.29 19.99
C LYS A 439 -31.46 -8.08 19.27
N ALA A 440 -31.89 -7.80 18.04
CA ALA A 440 -31.44 -6.65 17.28
C ALA A 440 -31.42 -5.45 18.22
N LYS A 441 -30.24 -4.85 18.44
CA LYS A 441 -30.09 -3.68 19.29
C LYS A 441 -31.06 -2.64 18.77
N GLU A 442 -32.07 -2.36 19.57
CA GLU A 442 -32.92 -1.19 19.43
C GLU A 442 -32.02 0.01 19.14
N LYS A 443 -32.28 0.71 18.06
CA LYS A 443 -31.49 1.89 17.65
C LYS A 443 -31.37 2.80 18.87
N LEU A 444 -30.20 2.86 19.47
CA LEU A 444 -29.88 3.84 20.47
C LEU A 444 -30.12 5.23 19.86
N ASP A 445 -31.17 5.89 20.35
CA ASP A 445 -31.43 7.29 20.06
C ASP A 445 -30.17 8.10 20.33
N LYS A 446 -29.66 8.74 19.29
CA LYS A 446 -28.52 9.66 19.42
C LYS A 446 -28.92 10.77 20.38
N PRO A 447 -28.15 11.07 21.42
CA PRO A 447 -28.47 12.17 22.33
C PRO A 447 -28.46 13.47 21.52
N LYS A 448 -29.58 14.21 21.55
CA LYS A 448 -29.66 15.56 20.98
C LYS A 448 -28.75 16.48 21.80
N ILE A 449 -27.57 16.76 21.30
CA ILE A 449 -26.73 17.82 21.87
C ILE A 449 -27.40 19.16 21.56
N LYS A 450 -28.00 19.75 22.60
CA LYS A 450 -28.38 21.16 22.53
C LYS A 450 -27.12 22.00 22.66
N LEU A 451 -26.69 22.58 21.56
CA LEU A 451 -25.75 23.70 21.58
C LEU A 451 -26.46 24.91 22.21
N LYS A 452 -25.91 25.41 23.31
CA LYS A 452 -26.17 26.74 23.87
C LYS A 452 -25.23 27.73 23.24
#